data_3a238335cc7f39e3a75535253d235f41
#
_entry.id   3a238335cc7f39e3a75535253d235f41
#
_cell.length_a   1.000
_cell.length_b   1.000
_cell.length_c   1.000
_cell.angle_alpha   90.00
_cell.angle_beta   90.00
_cell.angle_gamma   90.00
#
_symmetry.space_group_name_H-M   'P 1'
#
loop_
_entity.id
_entity.type
_entity.pdbx_description
1 polymer ?
#
loop_
_entity_poly.entity_id
_entity_poly.type
_entity_poly.pdbx_seq_one_letter_code
_entity_poly.pdbx_strand_id
1 'polypeptide(L)'
;MGLPMEAVFSYIISLGASVMMPILFTIIGLCIGLKFGKSLQSGLYVGVGFVGLGIVTALLTTNFNGPLKNISDIYDLQLGIFDMGWPAAAAVAYNTAVGALIIPICLGVNFLMVITKTTRTVNIDLWNYWHFAFIGAVVYFVQGESLAWGYFAAIVCYMFTLVMADLTAEKFQKHYELDGISIPQPFCQSFVPFAIAINWLLDKIPGFSKLDIDAEGLKKKFGVLGEPLILGVIVGALIGALSVKEWNGDAAKTILSLGVIMGAVMELIPRITKLFIDGLMPISQKTKEVVEKKFNGKKVHIGMSPALVIGHPTTLVVSLLLIPTVLFLAVVLPGNQFLPLASLAGMFYLFPVVLPITRNNVVKTFIIGLVALIVGLYFVTDMSTDFTAAANSVYAATQDAAAHVPDGFLAGALDFCSSLIGWVIFRACKSLEYYGMGLLAGFTVVMMFINRSRIIADEKAAAVATPQ
;
A
#
# COMPACT_ATOMS: atom_id res chain seq x y z
N MET A 1 -42.51 7.74 6.47
CA MET A 1 -41.48 7.73 7.54
C MET A 1 -40.14 7.45 6.85
N GLY A 2 -39.28 8.45 6.73
CA GLY A 2 -37.94 8.24 6.18
C GLY A 2 -37.12 7.44 7.20
N LEU A 3 -36.40 6.42 6.71
CA LEU A 3 -35.38 5.74 7.55
C LEU A 3 -34.42 6.79 8.09
N PRO A 4 -34.04 6.78 9.35
CA PRO A 4 -33.03 7.69 9.87
C PRO A 4 -31.73 7.55 9.05
N MET A 5 -31.09 8.65 8.71
CA MET A 5 -29.91 8.67 7.83
C MET A 5 -28.80 7.72 8.33
N GLU A 6 -28.65 7.61 9.65
CA GLU A 6 -27.74 6.66 10.31
C GLU A 6 -28.06 5.20 9.99
N ALA A 7 -29.35 4.82 9.97
CA ALA A 7 -29.74 3.45 9.65
C ALA A 7 -29.45 3.09 8.18
N VAL A 8 -29.67 4.04 7.26
CA VAL A 8 -29.31 3.87 5.83
C VAL A 8 -27.79 3.72 5.67
N PHE A 9 -27.03 4.57 6.35
CA PHE A 9 -25.56 4.56 6.27
C PHE A 9 -24.99 3.25 6.85
N SER A 10 -25.48 2.83 8.03
CA SER A 10 -25.09 1.55 8.65
C SER A 10 -25.45 0.36 7.77
N TYR A 11 -26.62 0.39 7.11
CA TYR A 11 -26.99 -0.66 6.17
C TYR A 11 -26.04 -0.72 4.96
N ILE A 12 -25.67 0.42 4.38
CA ILE A 12 -24.72 0.46 3.26
C ILE A 12 -23.38 -0.14 3.67
N ILE A 13 -22.86 0.19 4.86
CA ILE A 13 -21.61 -0.38 5.37
C ILE A 13 -21.74 -1.89 5.58
N SER A 14 -22.86 -2.36 6.12
CA SER A 14 -23.11 -3.79 6.37
C SER A 14 -23.15 -4.65 5.10
N LEU A 15 -23.34 -4.02 3.90
CA LEU A 15 -23.25 -4.74 2.63
C LEU A 15 -21.83 -5.23 2.31
N GLY A 16 -20.82 -4.71 3.00
CA GLY A 16 -19.41 -5.03 2.78
C GLY A 16 -18.82 -4.42 1.51
N ALA A 17 -17.49 -4.38 1.45
CA ALA A 17 -16.76 -3.75 0.34
C ALA A 17 -17.08 -4.39 -1.02
N SER A 18 -17.33 -5.69 -1.07
CA SER A 18 -17.66 -6.42 -2.30
C SER A 18 -18.95 -5.97 -2.97
N VAL A 19 -19.88 -5.36 -2.23
CA VAL A 19 -21.16 -4.82 -2.74
C VAL A 19 -21.17 -3.31 -2.76
N MET A 20 -20.69 -2.67 -1.70
CA MET A 20 -20.66 -1.21 -1.58
C MET A 20 -19.78 -0.54 -2.65
N MET A 21 -18.58 -1.08 -2.87
CA MET A 21 -17.63 -0.48 -3.81
C MET A 21 -18.09 -0.55 -5.26
N PRO A 22 -18.67 -1.64 -5.78
CA PRO A 22 -19.33 -1.67 -7.08
C PRO A 22 -20.35 -0.54 -7.29
N ILE A 23 -21.19 -0.30 -6.30
CA ILE A 23 -22.21 0.77 -6.36
C ILE A 23 -21.53 2.13 -6.44
N LEU A 24 -20.55 2.38 -5.54
CA LEU A 24 -19.81 3.64 -5.49
C LEU A 24 -19.08 3.93 -6.81
N PHE A 25 -18.33 2.95 -7.36
CA PHE A 25 -17.60 3.15 -8.61
C PHE A 25 -18.51 3.26 -9.82
N THR A 26 -19.69 2.62 -9.81
CA THR A 26 -20.70 2.83 -10.83
C THR A 26 -21.20 4.27 -10.81
N ILE A 27 -21.53 4.82 -9.64
CA ILE A 27 -21.96 6.22 -9.45
C ILE A 27 -20.86 7.17 -9.89
N ILE A 28 -19.61 6.98 -9.43
CA ILE A 28 -18.47 7.83 -9.84
C ILE A 28 -18.32 7.84 -11.37
N GLY A 29 -18.35 6.64 -12.00
CA GLY A 29 -18.26 6.52 -13.45
C GLY A 29 -19.33 7.34 -14.19
N LEU A 30 -20.58 7.28 -13.71
CA LEU A 30 -21.69 8.07 -14.25
C LEU A 30 -21.46 9.58 -14.07
N CYS A 31 -21.02 10.02 -12.88
CA CYS A 31 -20.77 11.44 -12.57
C CYS A 31 -19.67 12.05 -13.47
N ILE A 32 -18.68 11.27 -13.89
CA ILE A 32 -17.62 11.76 -14.81
C ILE A 32 -18.00 11.60 -16.30
N GLY A 33 -19.20 11.08 -16.59
CA GLY A 33 -19.73 10.98 -17.95
C GLY A 33 -19.39 9.66 -18.68
N LEU A 34 -19.11 8.59 -17.97
CA LEU A 34 -19.08 7.24 -18.56
C LEU A 34 -20.52 6.72 -18.83
N LYS A 35 -20.68 5.89 -19.86
CA LYS A 35 -21.95 5.22 -20.11
C LYS A 35 -22.27 4.21 -19.01
N PHE A 36 -23.57 4.04 -18.66
CA PHE A 36 -24.03 3.16 -17.59
C PHE A 36 -23.40 1.75 -17.63
N GLY A 37 -23.47 1.06 -18.77
CA GLY A 37 -22.91 -0.29 -18.91
C GLY A 37 -21.40 -0.36 -18.59
N LYS A 38 -20.63 0.68 -18.99
CA LYS A 38 -19.19 0.74 -18.72
C LYS A 38 -18.91 1.04 -17.23
N SER A 39 -19.70 1.95 -16.64
CA SER A 39 -19.60 2.27 -15.20
C SER A 39 -19.96 1.08 -14.33
N LEU A 40 -21.04 0.36 -14.67
CA LEU A 40 -21.45 -0.87 -13.99
C LEU A 40 -20.39 -1.98 -14.11
N GLN A 41 -19.85 -2.20 -15.31
CA GLN A 41 -18.78 -3.16 -15.54
C GLN A 41 -17.56 -2.84 -14.69
N SER A 42 -17.12 -1.57 -14.65
CA SER A 42 -16.02 -1.11 -13.79
C SER A 42 -16.27 -1.42 -12.33
N GLY A 43 -17.46 -1.08 -11.82
CA GLY A 43 -17.83 -1.38 -10.44
C GLY A 43 -17.83 -2.87 -10.13
N LEU A 44 -18.42 -3.70 -11.01
CA LEU A 44 -18.48 -5.15 -10.82
C LEU A 44 -17.09 -5.80 -10.79
N TYR A 45 -16.15 -5.38 -11.62
CA TYR A 45 -14.76 -5.86 -11.56
C TYR A 45 -14.12 -5.60 -10.19
N VAL A 46 -14.37 -4.42 -9.61
CA VAL A 46 -13.89 -4.10 -8.25
C VAL A 46 -14.52 -5.03 -7.21
N GLY A 47 -15.83 -5.28 -7.29
CA GLY A 47 -16.51 -6.20 -6.37
C GLY A 47 -15.99 -7.63 -6.46
N VAL A 48 -15.83 -8.16 -7.68
CA VAL A 48 -15.22 -9.48 -7.92
C VAL A 48 -13.80 -9.54 -7.37
N GLY A 49 -13.03 -8.46 -7.49
CA GLY A 49 -11.72 -8.34 -6.88
C GLY A 49 -11.77 -8.51 -5.36
N PHE A 50 -12.70 -7.84 -4.65
CA PHE A 50 -12.85 -8.00 -3.20
C PHE A 50 -13.21 -9.42 -2.80
N VAL A 51 -14.13 -10.07 -3.52
CA VAL A 51 -14.45 -11.50 -3.28
C VAL A 51 -13.21 -12.37 -3.48
N GLY A 52 -12.46 -12.14 -4.55
CA GLY A 52 -11.20 -12.86 -4.82
C GLY A 52 -10.15 -12.70 -3.72
N LEU A 53 -10.00 -11.48 -3.17
CA LEU A 53 -9.11 -11.23 -2.03
C LEU A 53 -9.53 -12.04 -0.80
N GLY A 54 -10.83 -12.05 -0.47
CA GLY A 54 -11.35 -12.86 0.65
C GLY A 54 -11.01 -14.34 0.49
N ILE A 55 -11.16 -14.89 -0.72
CA ILE A 55 -10.82 -16.31 -1.01
C ILE A 55 -9.32 -16.58 -0.76
N VAL A 56 -8.43 -15.71 -1.25
CA VAL A 56 -6.99 -15.91 -1.08
C VAL A 56 -6.55 -15.72 0.36
N THR A 57 -7.11 -14.74 1.06
CA THR A 57 -6.84 -14.56 2.50
C THR A 57 -7.31 -15.78 3.31
N ALA A 58 -8.51 -16.30 3.04
CA ALA A 58 -9.00 -17.51 3.68
C ALA A 58 -8.10 -18.73 3.39
N LEU A 59 -7.62 -18.88 2.15
CA LEU A 59 -6.68 -19.94 1.78
C LEU A 59 -5.38 -19.85 2.61
N LEU A 60 -4.84 -18.65 2.78
CA LEU A 60 -3.65 -18.41 3.59
C LEU A 60 -3.91 -18.71 5.06
N THR A 61 -4.91 -18.09 5.66
CA THR A 61 -5.20 -18.20 7.11
C THR A 61 -5.50 -19.62 7.51
N THR A 62 -6.31 -20.35 6.73
CA THR A 62 -6.68 -21.73 7.02
C THR A 62 -5.48 -22.69 7.02
N ASN A 63 -4.52 -22.49 6.11
CA ASN A 63 -3.43 -23.46 5.93
C ASN A 63 -2.17 -23.09 6.71
N PHE A 64 -1.91 -21.82 7.01
CA PHE A 64 -0.67 -21.39 7.66
C PHE A 64 -0.77 -21.13 9.16
N ASN A 65 -1.98 -20.98 9.72
CA ASN A 65 -2.20 -20.77 11.14
C ASN A 65 -1.51 -21.88 12.00
N GLY A 66 -1.82 -23.14 11.73
CA GLY A 66 -1.23 -24.28 12.46
C GLY A 66 0.30 -24.36 12.30
N PRO A 67 0.83 -24.38 11.08
CA PRO A 67 2.27 -24.38 10.82
C PRO A 67 3.02 -23.24 11.52
N LEU A 68 2.51 -22.02 11.56
CA LEU A 68 3.18 -20.90 12.24
C LEU A 68 3.19 -21.06 13.76
N LYS A 69 2.10 -21.56 14.36
CA LYS A 69 2.09 -21.91 15.77
C LYS A 69 3.13 -23.01 16.10
N ASN A 70 3.21 -24.04 15.26
CA ASN A 70 4.20 -25.10 15.43
C ASN A 70 5.64 -24.56 15.37
N ILE A 71 5.94 -23.64 14.43
CA ILE A 71 7.26 -23.01 14.33
C ILE A 71 7.56 -22.24 15.62
N SER A 72 6.62 -21.43 16.12
CA SER A 72 6.78 -20.69 17.36
C SER A 72 7.08 -21.64 18.53
N ASP A 73 6.35 -22.76 18.64
CA ASP A 73 6.53 -23.75 19.71
C ASP A 73 7.85 -24.55 19.59
N ILE A 74 8.27 -24.89 18.35
CA ILE A 74 9.49 -25.71 18.12
C ILE A 74 10.75 -24.90 18.39
N TYR A 75 10.75 -23.62 17.99
CA TYR A 75 11.95 -22.77 18.01
C TYR A 75 11.92 -21.70 19.10
N ASP A 76 10.91 -21.71 19.98
CA ASP A 76 10.70 -20.73 21.04
C ASP A 76 10.66 -19.27 20.49
N LEU A 77 9.98 -19.08 19.34
CA LEU A 77 9.85 -17.80 18.67
C LEU A 77 8.56 -17.10 19.07
N GLN A 78 8.63 -15.79 19.27
CA GLN A 78 7.44 -14.99 19.60
C GLN A 78 6.76 -14.44 18.32
N LEU A 79 6.33 -15.32 17.42
CA LEU A 79 5.64 -14.96 16.18
C LEU A 79 4.11 -14.90 16.41
N GLY A 80 3.68 -13.91 17.18
CA GLY A 80 2.27 -13.73 17.55
C GLY A 80 1.44 -12.93 16.54
N ILE A 81 2.01 -12.46 15.44
CA ILE A 81 1.33 -11.63 14.44
C ILE A 81 1.24 -12.39 13.12
N PHE A 82 0.01 -12.63 12.67
CA PHE A 82 -0.28 -13.26 11.38
C PHE A 82 -0.25 -12.22 10.26
N ASP A 83 0.45 -12.51 9.18
CA ASP A 83 0.46 -11.67 7.99
C ASP A 83 -0.83 -11.84 7.18
N MET A 84 -1.76 -10.93 7.41
CA MET A 84 -3.02 -10.86 6.67
C MET A 84 -2.83 -10.27 5.26
N GLY A 85 -1.72 -9.58 5.01
CA GLY A 85 -1.40 -8.89 3.79
C GLY A 85 -2.23 -7.64 3.52
N TRP A 86 -1.87 -6.92 2.46
CA TRP A 86 -2.61 -5.73 2.02
C TRP A 86 -4.09 -6.03 1.64
N PRO A 87 -4.48 -7.25 1.19
CA PRO A 87 -5.88 -7.54 0.91
C PRO A 87 -6.79 -7.35 2.12
N ALA A 88 -6.36 -7.85 3.28
CA ALA A 88 -7.10 -7.68 4.52
C ALA A 88 -7.10 -6.21 4.98
N ALA A 89 -5.97 -5.52 4.87
CA ALA A 89 -5.91 -4.10 5.18
C ALA A 89 -6.86 -3.26 4.31
N ALA A 90 -6.95 -3.56 3.01
CA ALA A 90 -7.90 -2.90 2.10
C ALA A 90 -9.36 -3.24 2.43
N ALA A 91 -9.65 -4.51 2.79
CA ALA A 91 -10.98 -4.92 3.22
C ALA A 91 -11.41 -4.20 4.51
N VAL A 92 -10.53 -4.15 5.51
CA VAL A 92 -10.77 -3.39 6.75
C VAL A 92 -10.99 -1.91 6.44
N ALA A 93 -10.14 -1.31 5.60
CA ALA A 93 -10.25 0.10 5.23
C ALA A 93 -11.63 0.44 4.67
N TYR A 94 -12.08 -0.30 3.65
CA TYR A 94 -13.33 0.02 2.94
C TYR A 94 -14.60 -0.45 3.64
N ASN A 95 -14.54 -1.41 4.56
CA ASN A 95 -15.69 -1.85 5.35
C ASN A 95 -15.92 -1.00 6.62
N THR A 96 -15.34 0.19 6.69
CA THR A 96 -15.54 1.12 7.81
C THR A 96 -16.32 2.36 7.40
N ALA A 97 -16.88 3.07 8.39
CA ALA A 97 -17.52 4.35 8.16
C ALA A 97 -16.58 5.39 7.53
N VAL A 98 -15.29 5.33 7.84
CA VAL A 98 -14.27 6.17 7.22
C VAL A 98 -14.09 5.81 5.74
N GLY A 99 -13.96 4.53 5.44
CA GLY A 99 -13.75 4.02 4.08
C GLY A 99 -14.90 4.31 3.13
N ALA A 100 -16.13 4.32 3.65
CA ALA A 100 -17.33 4.55 2.84
C ALA A 100 -17.34 5.91 2.11
N LEU A 101 -16.75 6.97 2.69
CA LEU A 101 -16.73 8.30 2.12
C LEU A 101 -15.31 8.81 1.78
N ILE A 102 -14.28 7.99 1.93
CA ILE A 102 -12.90 8.43 1.75
C ILE A 102 -12.65 8.96 0.34
N ILE A 103 -13.19 8.31 -0.68
CA ILE A 103 -12.98 8.69 -2.07
C ILE A 103 -13.54 10.09 -2.37
N PRO A 104 -14.83 10.39 -2.14
CA PRO A 104 -15.36 11.72 -2.41
C PRO A 104 -14.70 12.81 -1.54
N ILE A 105 -14.38 12.51 -0.28
CA ILE A 105 -13.69 13.46 0.62
C ILE A 105 -12.30 13.79 0.10
N CYS A 106 -11.49 12.79 -0.20
CA CYS A 106 -10.13 13.01 -0.69
C CYS A 106 -10.11 13.66 -2.09
N LEU A 107 -11.05 13.32 -2.98
CA LEU A 107 -11.21 14.02 -4.26
C LEU A 107 -11.53 15.52 -4.06
N GLY A 108 -12.40 15.83 -3.10
CA GLY A 108 -12.71 17.22 -2.72
C GLY A 108 -11.48 17.96 -2.19
N VAL A 109 -10.71 17.34 -1.30
CA VAL A 109 -9.44 17.87 -0.78
C VAL A 109 -8.44 18.10 -1.91
N ASN A 110 -8.27 17.13 -2.81
CA ASN A 110 -7.37 17.25 -3.95
C ASN A 110 -7.74 18.41 -4.87
N PHE A 111 -9.03 18.53 -5.16
CA PHE A 111 -9.55 19.66 -5.97
C PHE A 111 -9.22 21.00 -5.33
N LEU A 112 -9.44 21.16 -4.03
CA LEU A 112 -9.08 22.36 -3.27
C LEU A 112 -7.58 22.64 -3.32
N MET A 113 -6.74 21.61 -3.14
CA MET A 113 -5.29 21.73 -3.18
C MET A 113 -4.78 22.15 -4.57
N VAL A 114 -5.38 21.66 -5.65
CA VAL A 114 -5.04 22.06 -7.02
C VAL A 114 -5.43 23.51 -7.29
N ILE A 115 -6.63 23.93 -6.87
CA ILE A 115 -7.09 25.32 -7.03
C ILE A 115 -6.21 26.30 -6.26
N THR A 116 -5.84 25.94 -5.02
CA THR A 116 -4.98 26.76 -4.16
C THR A 116 -3.49 26.68 -4.53
N LYS A 117 -3.15 25.89 -5.56
CA LYS A 117 -1.78 25.63 -6.03
C LYS A 117 -0.88 25.04 -4.93
N THR A 118 -1.46 24.31 -3.99
CA THR A 118 -0.68 23.60 -2.96
C THR A 118 -0.26 22.20 -3.41
N THR A 119 -0.82 21.72 -4.53
CA THR A 119 -0.33 20.57 -5.31
C THR A 119 -0.56 20.77 -6.80
N ARG A 120 0.26 20.12 -7.65
CA ARG A 120 0.03 19.92 -9.09
C ARG A 120 -0.55 18.55 -9.39
N THR A 121 -0.50 17.63 -8.45
CA THR A 121 -0.95 16.25 -8.62
C THR A 121 -2.47 16.16 -8.50
N VAL A 122 -3.10 15.63 -9.55
CA VAL A 122 -4.49 15.16 -9.52
C VAL A 122 -4.48 13.64 -9.39
N ASN A 123 -4.83 13.13 -8.22
CA ASN A 123 -4.82 11.70 -7.94
C ASN A 123 -6.07 11.03 -8.52
N ILE A 124 -5.91 10.38 -9.67
CA ILE A 124 -6.98 9.65 -10.35
C ILE A 124 -6.89 8.13 -10.14
N ASP A 125 -5.86 7.65 -9.46
CA ASP A 125 -5.74 6.25 -9.10
C ASP A 125 -6.54 5.96 -7.83
N LEU A 126 -7.80 5.65 -8.04
CA LEU A 126 -8.75 5.37 -6.96
C LEU A 126 -8.36 4.14 -6.13
N TRP A 127 -7.51 3.26 -6.67
CA TRP A 127 -6.97 2.13 -5.92
C TRP A 127 -6.11 2.59 -4.74
N ASN A 128 -5.33 3.64 -4.87
CA ASN A 128 -4.49 4.16 -3.79
C ASN A 128 -5.27 4.64 -2.56
N TYR A 129 -6.58 4.88 -2.69
CA TYR A 129 -7.38 5.47 -1.61
C TYR A 129 -7.58 4.54 -0.41
N TRP A 130 -7.42 3.23 -0.58
CA TRP A 130 -7.51 2.30 0.55
C TRP A 130 -6.43 2.54 1.62
N HIS A 131 -5.25 3.01 1.23
CA HIS A 131 -4.19 3.33 2.18
C HIS A 131 -4.60 4.46 3.13
N PHE A 132 -5.23 5.50 2.59
CA PHE A 132 -5.73 6.63 3.39
C PHE A 132 -6.91 6.20 4.25
N ALA A 133 -7.81 5.39 3.70
CA ALA A 133 -8.91 4.79 4.43
C ALA A 133 -8.43 3.90 5.57
N PHE A 134 -7.37 3.11 5.36
CA PHE A 134 -6.82 2.21 6.37
C PHE A 134 -6.29 2.96 7.60
N ILE A 135 -5.42 3.97 7.39
CA ILE A 135 -4.92 4.75 8.53
C ILE A 135 -6.06 5.49 9.24
N GLY A 136 -7.01 6.01 8.48
CA GLY A 136 -8.21 6.62 9.04
C GLY A 136 -9.06 5.63 9.84
N ALA A 137 -9.23 4.39 9.36
CA ALA A 137 -9.97 3.34 10.05
C ALA A 137 -9.28 2.92 11.36
N VAL A 138 -7.96 2.70 11.35
CA VAL A 138 -7.22 2.36 12.57
C VAL A 138 -7.33 3.47 13.60
N VAL A 139 -7.12 4.72 13.20
CA VAL A 139 -7.24 5.89 14.11
C VAL A 139 -8.69 6.07 14.59
N TYR A 140 -9.69 5.83 13.74
CA TYR A 140 -11.10 5.85 14.10
C TYR A 140 -11.38 4.91 15.30
N PHE A 141 -10.95 3.65 15.21
CA PHE A 141 -11.14 2.68 16.31
C PHE A 141 -10.33 3.03 17.55
N VAL A 142 -9.06 3.42 17.39
CA VAL A 142 -8.19 3.83 18.51
C VAL A 142 -8.76 5.00 19.30
N GLN A 143 -9.47 5.90 18.63
CA GLN A 143 -10.08 7.10 19.22
C GLN A 143 -11.57 6.94 19.49
N GLY A 144 -11.99 5.71 19.87
CA GLY A 144 -13.36 5.43 20.33
C GLY A 144 -14.42 5.62 19.25
N GLU A 145 -14.14 5.17 18.04
CA GLU A 145 -15.02 5.23 16.87
C GLU A 145 -15.34 6.68 16.43
N SER A 146 -14.39 7.57 16.60
CA SER A 146 -14.53 8.97 16.21
C SER A 146 -14.24 9.20 14.72
N LEU A 147 -15.29 9.52 13.95
CA LEU A 147 -15.18 9.88 12.53
C LEU A 147 -14.28 11.10 12.31
N ALA A 148 -14.31 12.06 13.23
CA ALA A 148 -13.48 13.27 13.13
C ALA A 148 -11.99 12.91 13.16
N TRP A 149 -11.57 12.02 14.04
CA TRP A 149 -10.21 11.52 14.14
C TRP A 149 -9.84 10.66 12.92
N GLY A 150 -10.72 9.77 12.49
CA GLY A 150 -10.49 8.93 11.33
C GLY A 150 -10.29 9.73 10.05
N TYR A 151 -11.19 10.68 9.74
CA TYR A 151 -11.03 11.54 8.56
C TYR A 151 -9.86 12.49 8.69
N PHE A 152 -9.56 13.01 9.87
CA PHE A 152 -8.37 13.83 10.08
C PHE A 152 -7.10 13.07 9.69
N ALA A 153 -6.91 11.86 10.22
CA ALA A 153 -5.75 11.03 9.92
C ALA A 153 -5.63 10.70 8.42
N ALA A 154 -6.75 10.33 7.79
CA ALA A 154 -6.80 10.03 6.37
C ALA A 154 -6.46 11.25 5.49
N ILE A 155 -7.04 12.43 5.80
CA ILE A 155 -6.82 13.66 5.05
C ILE A 155 -5.38 14.14 5.19
N VAL A 156 -4.81 14.13 6.39
CA VAL A 156 -3.41 14.51 6.62
C VAL A 156 -2.46 13.61 5.84
N CYS A 157 -2.68 12.28 5.88
CA CYS A 157 -1.91 11.33 5.09
C CYS A 157 -2.01 11.63 3.58
N TYR A 158 -3.21 11.92 3.11
CA TYR A 158 -3.48 12.23 1.71
C TYR A 158 -2.78 13.50 1.26
N MET A 159 -2.94 14.60 2.01
CA MET A 159 -2.33 15.90 1.71
C MET A 159 -0.80 15.81 1.68
N PHE A 160 -0.21 15.14 2.68
CA PHE A 160 1.24 14.88 2.71
C PHE A 160 1.68 14.10 1.47
N THR A 161 0.98 13.04 1.13
CA THR A 161 1.31 12.17 -0.01
C THR A 161 1.24 12.92 -1.35
N LEU A 162 0.25 13.82 -1.53
CA LEU A 162 0.16 14.67 -2.73
C LEU A 162 1.36 15.62 -2.86
N VAL A 163 1.79 16.22 -1.75
CA VAL A 163 2.98 17.09 -1.75
C VAL A 163 4.24 16.27 -2.08
N MET A 164 4.39 15.10 -1.49
CA MET A 164 5.53 14.22 -1.79
C MET A 164 5.52 13.75 -3.25
N ALA A 165 4.34 13.47 -3.82
CA ALA A 165 4.20 13.12 -5.23
C ALA A 165 4.68 14.25 -6.15
N ASP A 166 4.36 15.51 -5.84
CA ASP A 166 4.88 16.67 -6.58
C ASP A 166 6.41 16.80 -6.46
N LEU A 167 6.97 16.57 -5.27
CA LEU A 167 8.40 16.67 -5.01
C LEU A 167 9.22 15.60 -5.75
N THR A 168 8.64 14.45 -6.01
CA THR A 168 9.29 13.32 -6.69
C THR A 168 8.96 13.26 -8.19
N ALA A 169 7.92 13.97 -8.66
CA ALA A 169 7.37 13.84 -10.00
C ALA A 169 8.42 14.05 -11.10
N GLU A 170 9.21 15.12 -11.05
CA GLU A 170 10.18 15.44 -12.09
C GLU A 170 11.26 14.34 -12.26
N LYS A 171 11.79 13.85 -11.12
CA LYS A 171 12.77 12.75 -11.14
C LYS A 171 12.15 11.45 -11.66
N PHE A 172 10.91 11.17 -11.25
CA PHE A 172 10.15 10.01 -11.69
C PHE A 172 9.90 10.05 -13.20
N GLN A 173 9.36 11.16 -13.71
CA GLN A 173 9.06 11.36 -15.13
C GLN A 173 10.29 11.18 -16.00
N LYS A 174 11.41 11.83 -15.63
CA LYS A 174 12.68 11.75 -16.35
C LYS A 174 13.27 10.33 -16.32
N HIS A 175 13.10 9.61 -15.21
CA HIS A 175 13.70 8.30 -15.03
C HIS A 175 12.98 7.21 -15.85
N TYR A 176 11.64 7.27 -15.88
CA TYR A 176 10.82 6.27 -16.56
C TYR A 176 10.28 6.74 -17.93
N GLU A 177 10.65 7.93 -18.38
CA GLU A 177 10.13 8.54 -19.61
C GLU A 177 8.60 8.65 -19.64
N LEU A 178 8.00 8.97 -18.47
CA LEU A 178 6.56 9.07 -18.24
C LEU A 178 6.16 10.52 -17.94
N ASP A 179 6.18 11.37 -18.98
CA ASP A 179 5.84 12.78 -18.83
C ASP A 179 4.46 13.02 -18.23
N GLY A 180 4.38 13.98 -17.32
CA GLY A 180 3.14 14.40 -16.69
C GLY A 180 2.59 13.43 -15.63
N ILE A 181 3.30 12.34 -15.32
CA ILE A 181 2.88 11.37 -14.29
C ILE A 181 3.53 11.67 -12.94
N SER A 182 2.78 11.47 -11.86
CA SER A 182 3.25 11.47 -10.47
C SER A 182 2.71 10.25 -9.73
N ILE A 183 3.32 9.88 -8.59
CA ILE A 183 2.93 8.69 -7.83
C ILE A 183 2.48 9.07 -6.42
N PRO A 184 1.19 9.42 -6.23
CA PRO A 184 0.64 9.76 -4.91
C PRO A 184 0.25 8.49 -4.11
N GLN A 185 1.19 7.56 -3.92
CA GLN A 185 0.96 6.33 -3.18
C GLN A 185 1.78 6.38 -1.88
N PRO A 186 1.15 6.33 -0.69
CA PRO A 186 1.81 6.63 0.58
C PRO A 186 2.85 5.59 0.98
N PHE A 187 2.71 4.31 0.60
CA PHE A 187 3.71 3.30 0.92
C PHE A 187 5.08 3.64 0.31
N CYS A 188 5.15 3.85 -1.00
CA CYS A 188 6.42 4.18 -1.65
C CYS A 188 6.92 5.61 -1.33
N GLN A 189 6.02 6.57 -1.13
CA GLN A 189 6.39 7.96 -0.79
C GLN A 189 6.93 8.09 0.63
N SER A 190 6.52 7.24 1.56
CA SER A 190 6.96 7.27 2.95
C SER A 190 8.47 7.11 3.11
N PHE A 191 9.10 6.34 2.24
CA PHE A 191 10.52 6.03 2.33
C PHE A 191 11.42 6.99 1.54
N VAL A 192 10.85 7.92 0.78
CA VAL A 192 11.61 8.89 -0.02
C VAL A 192 12.59 9.72 0.82
N PRO A 193 12.22 10.30 1.97
CA PRO A 193 13.17 11.03 2.81
C PRO A 193 14.36 10.18 3.26
N PHE A 194 14.10 8.92 3.66
CA PHE A 194 15.16 7.98 4.02
C PHE A 194 16.01 7.60 2.82
N ALA A 195 15.40 7.33 1.66
CA ALA A 195 16.10 6.99 0.45
C ALA A 195 17.08 8.11 0.05
N ILE A 196 16.67 9.37 0.16
CA ILE A 196 17.54 10.53 -0.10
C ILE A 196 18.69 10.58 0.91
N ALA A 197 18.41 10.44 2.20
CA ALA A 197 19.41 10.51 3.25
C ALA A 197 20.43 9.36 3.15
N ILE A 198 19.96 8.13 2.99
CA ILE A 198 20.82 6.94 2.88
C ILE A 198 21.62 7.01 1.59
N ASN A 199 21.02 7.36 0.45
CA ASN A 199 21.74 7.50 -0.80
C ASN A 199 22.85 8.55 -0.70
N TRP A 200 22.58 9.71 -0.06
CA TRP A 200 23.58 10.75 0.18
C TRP A 200 24.73 10.25 1.06
N LEU A 201 24.44 9.48 2.14
CA LEU A 201 25.47 8.89 2.99
C LEU A 201 26.33 7.88 2.22
N LEU A 202 25.70 7.00 1.45
CA LEU A 202 26.39 6.00 0.64
C LEU A 202 27.30 6.64 -0.43
N ASP A 203 26.87 7.77 -1.01
CA ASP A 203 27.67 8.53 -1.98
C ASP A 203 28.94 9.17 -1.37
N LYS A 204 28.98 9.34 -0.03
CA LYS A 204 30.17 9.83 0.69
C LYS A 204 31.23 8.75 0.89
N ILE A 205 30.87 7.47 0.80
CA ILE A 205 31.80 6.35 1.00
C ILE A 205 32.64 6.18 -0.28
N PRO A 206 33.98 6.34 -0.20
CA PRO A 206 34.86 6.21 -1.37
C PRO A 206 34.70 4.85 -2.06
N GLY A 207 34.47 4.87 -3.35
CA GLY A 207 34.30 3.66 -4.17
C GLY A 207 32.92 3.02 -4.12
N PHE A 208 32.05 3.38 -3.15
CA PHE A 208 30.74 2.76 -2.99
C PHE A 208 29.82 2.99 -4.21
N SER A 209 29.88 4.16 -4.82
CA SER A 209 29.12 4.49 -6.03
C SER A 209 29.47 3.64 -7.26
N LYS A 210 30.63 2.96 -7.23
CA LYS A 210 31.07 2.02 -8.26
C LYS A 210 30.60 0.59 -8.03
N LEU A 211 30.10 0.30 -6.82
CA LEU A 211 29.49 -0.99 -6.48
C LEU A 211 28.10 -1.03 -7.08
N ASP A 212 27.97 -1.73 -8.18
CA ASP A 212 26.67 -1.98 -8.79
C ASP A 212 26.59 -3.40 -9.34
N ILE A 213 25.37 -3.87 -9.51
CA ILE A 213 25.08 -5.21 -10.01
C ILE A 213 24.25 -5.04 -11.28
N ASP A 214 24.64 -5.74 -12.34
CA ASP A 214 23.85 -5.81 -13.57
C ASP A 214 22.49 -6.47 -13.28
N ALA A 215 21.45 -5.64 -13.13
CA ALA A 215 20.11 -6.08 -12.83
C ALA A 215 19.52 -6.99 -13.93
N GLU A 216 19.78 -6.68 -15.20
CA GLU A 216 19.28 -7.49 -16.32
C GLU A 216 19.98 -8.85 -16.39
N GLY A 217 21.29 -8.87 -16.22
CA GLY A 217 22.07 -10.10 -16.18
C GLY A 217 21.69 -10.97 -15.00
N LEU A 218 21.45 -10.38 -13.83
CA LEU A 218 21.04 -11.11 -12.64
C LEU A 218 19.60 -11.64 -12.77
N LYS A 219 18.67 -10.85 -13.31
CA LYS A 219 17.31 -11.29 -13.63
C LYS A 219 17.31 -12.51 -14.57
N LYS A 220 18.15 -12.50 -15.61
CA LYS A 220 18.32 -13.64 -16.52
C LYS A 220 18.88 -14.87 -15.80
N LYS A 221 19.81 -14.71 -14.84
CA LYS A 221 20.36 -15.81 -14.06
C LYS A 221 19.34 -16.42 -13.08
N PHE A 222 18.48 -15.62 -12.47
CA PHE A 222 17.42 -16.16 -11.64
C PHE A 222 16.42 -17.00 -12.44
N GLY A 223 16.15 -16.62 -13.69
CA GLY A 223 15.24 -17.35 -14.57
C GLY A 223 13.90 -17.63 -13.87
N VAL A 224 13.47 -18.88 -13.91
CA VAL A 224 12.22 -19.36 -13.31
C VAL A 224 12.18 -19.18 -11.78
N LEU A 225 13.33 -19.25 -11.10
CA LEU A 225 13.39 -19.03 -9.64
C LEU A 225 13.00 -17.63 -9.21
N GLY A 226 12.99 -16.66 -10.13
CA GLY A 226 12.54 -15.30 -9.89
C GLY A 226 11.03 -15.08 -10.06
N GLU A 227 10.28 -16.10 -10.44
CA GLU A 227 8.82 -15.98 -10.61
C GLU A 227 8.10 -16.05 -9.26
N PRO A 228 7.08 -15.20 -9.00
CA PRO A 228 6.33 -15.19 -7.74
C PRO A 228 5.79 -16.57 -7.34
N LEU A 229 5.29 -17.33 -8.31
CA LEU A 229 4.82 -18.71 -8.11
C LEU A 229 5.90 -19.59 -7.49
N ILE A 230 7.09 -19.62 -8.07
CA ILE A 230 8.21 -20.49 -7.62
C ILE A 230 8.75 -20.02 -6.28
N LEU A 231 8.88 -18.71 -6.08
CA LEU A 231 9.25 -18.15 -4.78
C LEU A 231 8.23 -18.52 -3.70
N GLY A 232 6.95 -18.44 -4.01
CA GLY A 232 5.88 -18.86 -3.11
C GLY A 232 6.02 -20.34 -2.74
N VAL A 233 6.25 -21.22 -3.72
CA VAL A 233 6.48 -22.65 -3.48
C VAL A 233 7.67 -22.88 -2.56
N ILE A 234 8.78 -22.20 -2.78
CA ILE A 234 9.99 -22.34 -1.94
C ILE A 234 9.70 -21.84 -0.51
N VAL A 235 9.10 -20.68 -0.36
CA VAL A 235 8.76 -20.09 0.96
C VAL A 235 7.78 -21.00 1.71
N GLY A 236 6.69 -21.43 1.06
CA GLY A 236 5.71 -22.32 1.66
C GLY A 236 6.28 -23.68 2.07
N ALA A 237 7.12 -24.27 1.22
CA ALA A 237 7.82 -25.52 1.54
C ALA A 237 8.80 -25.33 2.71
N LEU A 238 9.53 -24.22 2.78
CA LEU A 238 10.41 -23.89 3.91
C LEU A 238 9.63 -23.77 5.22
N ILE A 239 8.50 -23.06 5.22
CA ILE A 239 7.61 -22.96 6.38
C ILE A 239 7.10 -24.35 6.77
N GLY A 240 6.67 -25.15 5.79
CA GLY A 240 6.27 -26.54 6.03
C GLY A 240 7.38 -27.36 6.69
N ALA A 241 8.61 -27.28 6.19
CA ALA A 241 9.77 -27.97 6.74
C ALA A 241 10.10 -27.53 8.18
N LEU A 242 10.01 -26.23 8.46
CA LEU A 242 10.26 -25.70 9.80
C LEU A 242 9.12 -26.03 10.79
N SER A 243 7.90 -26.28 10.31
CA SER A 243 6.72 -26.55 11.16
C SER A 243 6.59 -28.01 11.61
N VAL A 244 7.38 -28.94 11.09
CA VAL A 244 7.30 -30.35 11.43
C VAL A 244 8.40 -30.75 12.43
N LYS A 245 8.02 -31.57 13.45
CA LYS A 245 8.95 -32.09 14.46
C LYS A 245 9.62 -33.37 14.00
N GLU A 246 8.90 -34.22 13.27
CA GLU A 246 9.36 -35.52 12.81
C GLU A 246 9.29 -35.60 11.28
N TRP A 247 10.33 -36.12 10.67
CA TRP A 247 10.44 -36.30 9.23
C TRP A 247 9.86 -37.64 8.80
N ASN A 248 8.61 -37.67 8.36
CA ASN A 248 7.88 -38.84 7.89
C ASN A 248 7.05 -38.52 6.63
N GLY A 249 6.20 -39.43 6.18
CA GLY A 249 5.35 -39.23 5.01
C GLY A 249 4.36 -38.08 5.15
N ASP A 250 3.83 -37.84 6.35
CA ASP A 250 2.92 -36.73 6.63
C ASP A 250 3.66 -35.39 6.62
N ALA A 251 4.90 -35.35 7.12
CA ALA A 251 5.77 -34.20 7.00
C ALA A 251 6.03 -33.83 5.52
N ALA A 252 6.36 -34.82 4.69
CA ALA A 252 6.55 -34.58 3.25
C ALA A 252 5.29 -34.03 2.59
N LYS A 253 4.11 -34.57 2.93
CA LYS A 253 2.82 -34.07 2.44
C LYS A 253 2.59 -32.63 2.88
N THR A 254 2.84 -32.29 4.14
CA THR A 254 2.70 -30.92 4.69
C THR A 254 3.60 -29.94 3.93
N ILE A 255 4.88 -30.28 3.77
CA ILE A 255 5.88 -29.46 3.08
C ILE A 255 5.44 -29.15 1.63
N LEU A 256 5.07 -30.20 0.90
CA LEU A 256 4.66 -30.05 -0.51
C LEU A 256 3.35 -29.29 -0.63
N SER A 257 2.36 -29.55 0.23
CA SER A 257 1.08 -28.88 0.21
C SER A 257 1.22 -27.38 0.52
N LEU A 258 1.95 -27.01 1.57
CA LEU A 258 2.20 -25.63 1.93
C LEU A 258 3.00 -24.89 0.86
N GLY A 259 3.93 -25.57 0.21
CA GLY A 259 4.63 -25.05 -0.96
C GLY A 259 3.65 -24.64 -2.06
N VAL A 260 2.81 -25.57 -2.52
CA VAL A 260 1.84 -25.31 -3.60
C VAL A 260 0.83 -24.24 -3.19
N ILE A 261 0.34 -24.25 -1.93
CA ILE A 261 -0.60 -23.27 -1.42
C ILE A 261 0.01 -21.86 -1.41
N MET A 262 1.25 -21.70 -0.92
CA MET A 262 1.92 -20.39 -0.94
C MET A 262 2.21 -19.94 -2.37
N GLY A 263 2.61 -20.85 -3.26
CA GLY A 263 2.74 -20.56 -4.68
C GLY A 263 1.44 -20.03 -5.28
N ALA A 264 0.31 -20.66 -4.94
CA ALA A 264 -1.00 -20.20 -5.36
C ALA A 264 -1.34 -18.80 -4.80
N VAL A 265 -1.06 -18.52 -3.53
CA VAL A 265 -1.25 -17.20 -2.90
C VAL A 265 -0.45 -16.13 -3.65
N MET A 266 0.86 -16.38 -3.85
CA MET A 266 1.76 -15.44 -4.53
C MET A 266 1.39 -15.18 -5.99
N GLU A 267 0.78 -16.14 -6.67
CA GLU A 267 0.33 -16.01 -8.06
C GLU A 267 -1.07 -15.39 -8.18
N LEU A 268 -1.98 -15.72 -7.27
CA LEU A 268 -3.37 -15.24 -7.33
C LEU A 268 -3.51 -13.78 -6.91
N ILE A 269 -2.75 -13.31 -5.89
CA ILE A 269 -2.82 -11.92 -5.43
C ILE A 269 -2.59 -10.92 -6.58
N PRO A 270 -1.52 -11.01 -7.39
CA PRO A 270 -1.33 -10.11 -8.52
C PRO A 270 -2.44 -10.20 -9.59
N ARG A 271 -2.98 -11.40 -9.84
CA ARG A 271 -4.08 -11.59 -10.80
C ARG A 271 -5.37 -10.93 -10.33
N ILE A 272 -5.67 -11.04 -9.04
CA ILE A 272 -6.83 -10.36 -8.44
C ILE A 272 -6.62 -8.85 -8.45
N THR A 273 -5.41 -8.36 -8.14
CA THR A 273 -5.06 -6.94 -8.28
C THR A 273 -5.33 -6.42 -9.68
N LYS A 274 -5.04 -7.23 -10.71
CA LYS A 274 -5.35 -6.88 -12.09
C LYS A 274 -6.85 -6.67 -12.33
N LEU A 275 -7.75 -7.43 -11.69
CA LEU A 275 -9.20 -7.19 -11.79
C LEU A 275 -9.58 -5.79 -11.28
N PHE A 276 -9.00 -5.34 -10.16
CA PHE A 276 -9.20 -3.98 -9.69
C PHE A 276 -8.71 -2.94 -10.71
N ILE A 277 -7.50 -3.14 -11.25
CA ILE A 277 -6.92 -2.23 -12.24
C ILE A 277 -7.81 -2.18 -13.49
N ASP A 278 -8.23 -3.32 -14.03
CA ASP A 278 -9.11 -3.43 -15.20
C ASP A 278 -10.47 -2.75 -14.95
N GLY A 279 -11.00 -2.87 -13.72
CA GLY A 279 -12.22 -2.18 -13.29
C GLY A 279 -12.06 -0.67 -13.18
N LEU A 280 -10.95 -0.19 -12.61
CA LEU A 280 -10.72 1.24 -12.37
C LEU A 280 -10.19 1.99 -13.59
N MET A 281 -9.55 1.30 -14.54
CA MET A 281 -8.93 1.91 -15.71
C MET A 281 -9.88 2.80 -16.54
N PRO A 282 -11.13 2.38 -16.87
CA PRO A 282 -12.04 3.25 -17.62
C PRO A 282 -12.40 4.53 -16.87
N ILE A 283 -12.53 4.45 -15.54
CA ILE A 283 -12.81 5.61 -14.68
C ILE A 283 -11.61 6.55 -14.67
N SER A 284 -10.40 6.01 -14.46
CA SER A 284 -9.16 6.79 -14.44
C SER A 284 -8.90 7.48 -15.78
N GLN A 285 -9.07 6.78 -16.91
CA GLN A 285 -8.92 7.36 -18.25
C GLN A 285 -9.92 8.49 -18.50
N LYS A 286 -11.18 8.29 -18.12
CA LYS A 286 -12.21 9.33 -18.28
C LYS A 286 -11.93 10.53 -17.39
N THR A 287 -11.50 10.32 -16.16
CA THR A 287 -11.09 11.40 -15.25
C THR A 287 -9.93 12.18 -15.85
N LYS A 288 -8.92 11.49 -16.42
CA LYS A 288 -7.81 12.15 -17.12
C LYS A 288 -8.29 13.06 -18.23
N GLU A 289 -9.18 12.58 -19.12
CA GLU A 289 -9.77 13.41 -20.20
C GLU A 289 -10.47 14.68 -19.65
N VAL A 290 -11.24 14.55 -18.56
CA VAL A 290 -11.94 15.66 -17.93
C VAL A 290 -10.94 16.67 -17.35
N VAL A 291 -9.91 16.19 -16.67
CA VAL A 291 -8.85 17.03 -16.08
C VAL A 291 -8.07 17.77 -17.16
N GLU A 292 -7.64 17.10 -18.21
CA GLU A 292 -6.89 17.72 -19.32
C GLU A 292 -7.70 18.81 -19.99
N LYS A 293 -9.00 18.59 -20.25
CA LYS A 293 -9.90 19.62 -20.80
C LYS A 293 -10.08 20.82 -19.87
N LYS A 294 -10.22 20.59 -18.56
CA LYS A 294 -10.50 21.65 -17.58
C LYS A 294 -9.27 22.49 -17.24
N PHE A 295 -8.08 21.86 -17.25
CA PHE A 295 -6.81 22.50 -16.88
C PHE A 295 -5.89 22.75 -18.09
N ASN A 296 -6.47 22.83 -19.30
CA ASN A 296 -5.74 23.04 -20.54
C ASN A 296 -4.76 24.23 -20.41
N GLY A 297 -3.45 23.96 -20.68
CA GLY A 297 -2.37 24.95 -20.56
C GLY A 297 -1.75 25.11 -19.16
N LYS A 298 -2.24 24.41 -18.13
CA LYS A 298 -1.61 24.37 -16.79
C LYS A 298 -0.77 23.11 -16.63
N LYS A 299 0.43 23.24 -16.04
CA LYS A 299 1.29 22.10 -15.71
C LYS A 299 0.70 21.32 -14.53
N VAL A 300 -0.11 20.30 -14.83
CA VAL A 300 -0.74 19.40 -13.87
C VAL A 300 -0.12 18.02 -14.02
N HIS A 301 0.11 17.32 -12.92
CA HIS A 301 0.56 15.93 -12.89
C HIS A 301 -0.62 14.99 -12.69
N ILE A 302 -0.67 13.91 -13.45
CA ILE A 302 -1.65 12.85 -13.30
C ILE A 302 -1.12 11.84 -12.28
N GLY A 303 -1.77 11.77 -11.13
CA GLY A 303 -1.43 10.83 -10.07
C GLY A 303 -1.85 9.41 -10.42
N MET A 304 -0.90 8.51 -10.56
CA MET A 304 -1.09 7.11 -10.96
C MET A 304 -0.49 6.14 -9.94
N SER A 305 -0.87 4.86 -10.07
CA SER A 305 -0.30 3.77 -9.27
C SER A 305 1.17 3.52 -9.62
N PRO A 306 2.02 3.20 -8.64
CA PRO A 306 3.36 2.68 -8.88
C PRO A 306 3.37 1.37 -9.67
N ALA A 307 2.22 0.69 -9.80
CA ALA A 307 2.05 -0.51 -10.63
C ALA A 307 2.52 -0.33 -12.08
N LEU A 308 2.53 0.89 -12.59
CA LEU A 308 3.02 1.22 -13.94
C LEU A 308 4.47 0.76 -14.17
N VAL A 309 5.31 0.74 -13.13
CA VAL A 309 6.76 0.57 -13.23
C VAL A 309 7.33 -0.51 -12.32
N ILE A 310 6.52 -1.28 -11.60
CA ILE A 310 7.00 -2.37 -10.73
C ILE A 310 7.76 -3.46 -11.50
N GLY A 311 7.51 -3.61 -12.79
CA GLY A 311 8.21 -4.57 -13.66
C GLY A 311 9.65 -4.17 -14.03
N HIS A 312 10.15 -3.02 -13.57
CA HIS A 312 11.51 -2.57 -13.84
C HIS A 312 12.54 -3.61 -13.33
N PRO A 313 13.59 -3.96 -14.11
CA PRO A 313 14.56 -5.01 -13.76
C PRO A 313 15.17 -4.84 -12.38
N THR A 314 15.57 -3.61 -12.01
CA THR A 314 16.15 -3.34 -10.69
C THR A 314 15.14 -3.55 -9.57
N THR A 315 13.88 -3.14 -9.74
CA THR A 315 12.81 -3.42 -8.76
C THR A 315 12.68 -4.92 -8.51
N LEU A 316 12.58 -5.70 -9.59
CA LEU A 316 12.42 -7.15 -9.50
C LEU A 316 13.61 -7.81 -8.79
N VAL A 317 14.84 -7.48 -9.20
CA VAL A 317 16.06 -8.06 -8.62
C VAL A 317 16.20 -7.70 -7.15
N VAL A 318 16.00 -6.43 -6.78
CA VAL A 318 16.09 -6.00 -5.38
C VAL A 318 15.03 -6.67 -4.51
N SER A 319 13.79 -6.76 -4.99
CA SER A 319 12.71 -7.45 -4.26
C SER A 319 13.02 -8.94 -4.07
N LEU A 320 13.54 -9.61 -5.11
CA LEU A 320 13.96 -11.01 -5.03
C LEU A 320 15.07 -11.27 -4.00
N LEU A 321 16.02 -10.35 -3.88
CA LEU A 321 17.09 -10.43 -2.88
C LEU A 321 16.56 -10.10 -1.47
N LEU A 322 15.61 -9.20 -1.35
CA LEU A 322 15.04 -8.79 -0.06
C LEU A 322 14.07 -9.81 0.53
N ILE A 323 13.36 -10.60 -0.28
CA ILE A 323 12.42 -11.61 0.22
C ILE A 323 13.10 -12.57 1.20
N PRO A 324 14.15 -13.32 0.83
CA PRO A 324 14.81 -14.20 1.79
C PRO A 324 15.48 -13.42 2.94
N THR A 325 15.98 -12.22 2.67
CA THR A 325 16.61 -11.39 3.69
C THR A 325 15.61 -10.94 4.75
N VAL A 326 14.41 -10.49 4.37
CA VAL A 326 13.38 -10.03 5.32
C VAL A 326 12.81 -11.22 6.11
N LEU A 327 12.66 -12.38 5.50
CA LEU A 327 12.25 -13.60 6.21
C LEU A 327 13.26 -13.97 7.29
N PHE A 328 14.57 -13.95 6.97
CA PHE A 328 15.63 -14.19 7.94
C PHE A 328 15.60 -13.13 9.06
N LEU A 329 15.52 -11.85 8.71
CA LEU A 329 15.45 -10.77 9.69
C LEU A 329 14.21 -10.86 10.58
N ALA A 330 13.07 -11.26 10.04
CA ALA A 330 11.83 -11.41 10.82
C ALA A 330 11.99 -12.42 11.96
N VAL A 331 12.84 -13.42 11.80
CA VAL A 331 13.13 -14.42 12.82
C VAL A 331 14.19 -13.96 13.83
N VAL A 332 15.25 -13.25 13.36
CA VAL A 332 16.40 -12.92 14.22
C VAL A 332 16.32 -11.56 14.91
N LEU A 333 15.44 -10.65 14.44
CA LEU A 333 15.32 -9.32 15.02
C LEU A 333 14.65 -9.39 16.40
N PRO A 334 15.32 -8.90 17.47
CA PRO A 334 14.76 -8.96 18.82
C PRO A 334 13.49 -8.13 18.94
N GLY A 335 12.44 -8.71 19.54
CA GLY A 335 11.15 -8.05 19.76
C GLY A 335 10.25 -7.94 18.53
N ASN A 336 10.69 -8.40 17.36
CA ASN A 336 9.79 -8.57 16.22
C ASN A 336 8.89 -9.78 16.43
N GLN A 337 7.57 -9.62 16.16
CA GLN A 337 6.59 -10.69 16.30
C GLN A 337 5.91 -11.04 14.96
N PHE A 338 6.33 -10.44 13.87
CA PHE A 338 5.72 -10.54 12.56
C PHE A 338 6.61 -11.27 11.56
N LEU A 339 6.07 -12.32 10.92
CA LEU A 339 6.70 -13.00 9.80
C LEU A 339 5.94 -12.70 8.50
N PRO A 340 6.53 -11.96 7.56
CA PRO A 340 5.87 -11.63 6.30
C PRO A 340 5.68 -12.85 5.40
N LEU A 341 4.47 -13.03 4.86
CA LEU A 341 4.07 -14.10 3.94
C LEU A 341 3.28 -13.53 2.76
N ALA A 342 2.03 -13.14 2.99
CA ALA A 342 1.17 -12.54 1.97
C ALA A 342 1.70 -11.19 1.50
N SER A 343 2.28 -10.42 2.42
CA SER A 343 2.86 -9.09 2.17
C SER A 343 4.07 -9.12 1.25
N LEU A 344 4.74 -10.27 1.08
CA LEU A 344 5.88 -10.41 0.17
C LEU A 344 5.51 -10.03 -1.28
N ALA A 345 4.26 -10.29 -1.69
CA ALA A 345 3.75 -9.91 -3.00
C ALA A 345 3.64 -8.37 -3.19
N GLY A 346 3.58 -7.61 -2.09
CA GLY A 346 3.51 -6.15 -2.10
C GLY A 346 4.85 -5.42 -2.08
N MET A 347 5.97 -6.12 -1.83
CA MET A 347 7.28 -5.48 -1.66
C MET A 347 7.77 -4.71 -2.87
N PHE A 348 7.37 -5.10 -4.08
CA PHE A 348 7.72 -4.42 -5.33
C PHE A 348 7.25 -2.96 -5.37
N TYR A 349 6.19 -2.62 -4.65
CA TYR A 349 5.62 -1.27 -4.59
C TYR A 349 6.46 -0.26 -3.79
N LEU A 350 7.46 -0.72 -3.04
CA LEU A 350 8.36 0.14 -2.26
C LEU A 350 9.30 0.97 -3.17
N PHE A 351 9.74 0.42 -4.30
CA PHE A 351 10.87 0.92 -5.06
C PHE A 351 10.59 1.94 -6.18
N PRO A 352 9.40 2.07 -6.77
CA PRO A 352 9.15 2.92 -7.94
C PRO A 352 9.64 4.36 -7.83
N VAL A 353 9.53 4.99 -6.65
CA VAL A 353 10.06 6.35 -6.42
C VAL A 353 11.46 6.37 -5.80
N VAL A 354 11.98 5.23 -5.35
CA VAL A 354 13.34 5.08 -4.83
C VAL A 354 14.37 4.94 -5.96
N LEU A 355 14.04 4.21 -7.03
CA LEU A 355 14.94 4.00 -8.17
C LEU A 355 15.42 5.29 -8.82
N PRO A 356 14.58 6.33 -9.05
CA PRO A 356 15.05 7.62 -9.53
C PRO A 356 16.08 8.30 -8.62
N ILE A 357 16.06 7.99 -7.31
CA ILE A 357 17.02 8.53 -6.32
C ILE A 357 18.34 7.78 -6.39
N THR A 358 18.30 6.46 -6.49
CA THR A 358 19.49 5.60 -6.54
C THR A 358 20.07 5.45 -7.94
N ARG A 359 19.40 5.98 -8.97
CA ARG A 359 19.78 5.86 -10.39
C ARG A 359 19.94 4.40 -10.84
N ASN A 360 18.97 3.55 -10.45
CA ASN A 360 18.96 2.10 -10.71
C ASN A 360 20.09 1.29 -10.05
N ASN A 361 20.89 1.88 -9.16
CA ASN A 361 21.94 1.13 -8.48
C ASN A 361 21.32 0.08 -7.55
N VAL A 362 21.52 -1.20 -7.87
CA VAL A 362 20.93 -2.34 -7.16
C VAL A 362 21.39 -2.39 -5.70
N VAL A 363 22.68 -2.16 -5.43
CA VAL A 363 23.25 -2.24 -4.07
C VAL A 363 22.67 -1.16 -3.17
N LYS A 364 22.61 0.09 -3.65
CA LYS A 364 22.01 1.20 -2.90
C LYS A 364 20.52 0.98 -2.65
N THR A 365 19.80 0.55 -3.68
CA THR A 365 18.36 0.28 -3.57
C THR A 365 18.09 -0.86 -2.59
N PHE A 366 18.91 -1.92 -2.62
CA PHE A 366 18.83 -3.01 -1.65
C PHE A 366 19.04 -2.53 -0.21
N ILE A 367 20.07 -1.72 0.06
CA ILE A 367 20.34 -1.19 1.41
C ILE A 367 19.19 -0.31 1.88
N ILE A 368 18.65 0.56 1.02
CA ILE A 368 17.48 1.40 1.35
C ILE A 368 16.26 0.53 1.68
N GLY A 369 15.98 -0.48 0.84
CA GLY A 369 14.90 -1.43 1.07
C GLY A 369 15.09 -2.23 2.36
N LEU A 370 16.32 -2.68 2.64
CA LEU A 370 16.66 -3.39 3.87
C LEU A 370 16.34 -2.56 5.12
N VAL A 371 16.79 -1.30 5.16
CA VAL A 371 16.51 -0.39 6.27
C VAL A 371 15.01 -0.13 6.40
N ALA A 372 14.32 0.12 5.28
CA ALA A 372 12.88 0.33 5.27
C ALA A 372 12.11 -0.87 5.84
N LEU A 373 12.53 -2.10 5.49
CA LEU A 373 11.87 -3.32 5.96
C LEU A 373 12.18 -3.62 7.43
N ILE A 374 13.42 -3.42 7.90
CA ILE A 374 13.76 -3.56 9.32
C ILE A 374 12.87 -2.65 10.18
N VAL A 375 12.80 -1.38 9.83
CA VAL A 375 11.96 -0.41 10.55
C VAL A 375 10.48 -0.77 10.41
N GLY A 376 10.07 -1.20 9.20
CA GLY A 376 8.71 -1.62 8.90
C GLY A 376 8.23 -2.81 9.73
N LEU A 377 9.08 -3.82 9.97
CA LEU A 377 8.75 -4.97 10.84
C LEU A 377 8.38 -4.53 12.26
N TYR A 378 9.12 -3.57 12.82
CA TYR A 378 8.79 -3.01 14.13
C TYR A 378 7.51 -2.18 14.13
N PHE A 379 7.23 -1.43 13.05
CA PHE A 379 5.99 -0.69 12.92
C PHE A 379 4.78 -1.61 12.84
N VAL A 380 4.89 -2.71 12.10
CA VAL A 380 3.83 -3.73 12.04
C VAL A 380 3.58 -4.33 13.42
N THR A 381 4.65 -4.68 14.14
CA THR A 381 4.56 -5.21 15.51
C THR A 381 3.85 -4.24 16.43
N ASP A 382 4.18 -2.96 16.33
CA ASP A 382 3.62 -1.89 17.16
C ASP A 382 2.13 -1.59 16.87
N MET A 383 1.70 -1.71 15.60
CA MET A 383 0.33 -1.43 15.18
C MET A 383 -0.60 -2.65 15.28
N SER A 384 -0.06 -3.84 15.49
CA SER A 384 -0.79 -5.11 15.36
C SER A 384 -2.03 -5.23 16.24
N THR A 385 -1.96 -4.78 17.49
CA THR A 385 -3.09 -4.81 18.44
C THR A 385 -4.26 -3.97 17.94
N ASP A 386 -3.98 -2.75 17.45
CA ASP A 386 -5.02 -1.83 16.98
C ASP A 386 -5.57 -2.26 15.61
N PHE A 387 -4.72 -2.79 14.76
CA PHE A 387 -5.17 -3.39 13.50
C PHE A 387 -6.07 -4.60 13.75
N THR A 388 -5.73 -5.45 14.73
CA THR A 388 -6.55 -6.59 15.14
C THR A 388 -7.93 -6.14 15.64
N ALA A 389 -7.98 -5.10 16.47
CA ALA A 389 -9.24 -4.56 16.95
C ALA A 389 -10.11 -4.04 15.80
N ALA A 390 -9.53 -3.31 14.86
CA ALA A 390 -10.21 -2.84 13.66
C ALA A 390 -10.72 -4.01 12.78
N ALA A 391 -9.87 -5.02 12.54
CA ALA A 391 -10.21 -6.19 11.73
C ALA A 391 -11.37 -7.00 12.37
N ASN A 392 -11.30 -7.25 13.68
CA ASN A 392 -12.35 -7.97 14.40
C ASN A 392 -13.68 -7.20 14.39
N SER A 393 -13.67 -5.89 14.56
CA SER A 393 -14.87 -5.06 14.47
C SER A 393 -15.51 -5.12 13.08
N VAL A 394 -14.69 -5.05 12.02
CA VAL A 394 -15.15 -5.20 10.64
C VAL A 394 -15.70 -6.60 10.39
N TYR A 395 -14.99 -7.64 10.80
CA TYR A 395 -15.45 -9.01 10.64
C TYR A 395 -16.79 -9.27 11.36
N ALA A 396 -16.94 -8.77 12.57
CA ALA A 396 -18.20 -8.90 13.33
C ALA A 396 -19.38 -8.23 12.60
N ALA A 397 -19.14 -7.07 11.96
CA ALA A 397 -20.17 -6.30 11.27
C ALA A 397 -20.53 -6.86 9.87
N THR A 398 -19.55 -7.40 9.13
CA THR A 398 -19.70 -7.71 7.70
C THR A 398 -19.53 -9.18 7.34
N GLN A 399 -18.95 -9.99 8.25
CA GLN A 399 -18.51 -11.37 7.99
C GLN A 399 -17.57 -11.50 6.79
N ASP A 400 -16.82 -10.43 6.47
CA ASP A 400 -15.84 -10.45 5.38
C ASP A 400 -14.65 -11.33 5.78
N ALA A 401 -14.46 -12.44 5.06
CA ALA A 401 -13.39 -13.39 5.33
C ALA A 401 -11.98 -12.76 5.25
N ALA A 402 -11.80 -11.68 4.50
CA ALA A 402 -10.53 -10.98 4.44
C ALA A 402 -10.17 -10.25 5.75
N ALA A 403 -11.17 -9.92 6.58
CA ALA A 403 -10.97 -9.29 7.89
C ALA A 403 -10.88 -10.32 9.05
N HIS A 404 -11.04 -11.61 8.77
CA HIS A 404 -10.99 -12.66 9.79
C HIS A 404 -9.56 -12.91 10.27
N VAL A 405 -9.27 -12.52 11.51
CA VAL A 405 -7.96 -12.75 12.14
C VAL A 405 -7.94 -14.17 12.71
N PRO A 406 -6.93 -15.00 12.41
CA PRO A 406 -6.85 -16.35 12.93
C PRO A 406 -6.74 -16.40 14.46
N ASP A 407 -7.38 -17.39 15.09
CA ASP A 407 -7.36 -17.58 16.54
C ASP A 407 -5.95 -17.67 17.11
N GLY A 408 -5.69 -16.86 18.13
CA GLY A 408 -4.40 -16.83 18.84
C GLY A 408 -3.32 -16.02 18.15
N PHE A 409 -3.67 -15.24 17.11
CA PHE A 409 -2.78 -14.29 16.48
C PHE A 409 -3.33 -12.86 16.56
N LEU A 410 -2.43 -11.89 16.39
CA LEU A 410 -2.76 -10.52 16.04
C LEU A 410 -2.66 -10.35 14.51
N ALA A 411 -3.31 -9.34 13.97
CA ALA A 411 -3.26 -9.00 12.57
C ALA A 411 -2.03 -8.12 12.25
N GLY A 412 -1.35 -8.42 11.15
CA GLY A 412 -0.29 -7.59 10.58
C GLY A 412 -0.36 -7.53 9.06
N ALA A 413 0.25 -6.51 8.47
CA ALA A 413 0.48 -6.39 7.04
C ALA A 413 1.69 -5.50 6.79
N LEU A 414 2.62 -5.94 5.95
CA LEU A 414 3.86 -5.21 5.70
C LEU A 414 3.63 -3.94 4.89
N ASP A 415 2.65 -3.92 3.98
CA ASP A 415 2.42 -2.81 3.05
C ASP A 415 2.24 -1.48 3.81
N PHE A 416 1.05 -1.18 4.33
CA PHE A 416 0.84 0.14 4.91
C PHE A 416 1.19 0.24 6.39
N CYS A 417 1.08 -0.84 7.17
CA CYS A 417 1.51 -0.85 8.57
C CYS A 417 3.03 -0.63 8.71
N SER A 418 3.82 -1.02 7.70
CA SER A 418 5.26 -0.74 7.69
C SER A 418 5.61 0.67 7.23
N SER A 419 4.64 1.44 6.75
CA SER A 419 4.84 2.78 6.22
C SER A 419 5.14 3.78 7.32
N LEU A 420 6.24 4.54 7.19
CA LEU A 420 6.61 5.56 8.17
C LEU A 420 5.50 6.59 8.37
N ILE A 421 4.92 7.12 7.29
CA ILE A 421 3.89 8.17 7.42
C ILE A 421 2.63 7.63 8.12
N GLY A 422 2.24 6.39 7.81
CA GLY A 422 1.13 5.71 8.48
C GLY A 422 1.40 5.55 9.97
N TRP A 423 2.58 5.04 10.32
CA TRP A 423 2.97 4.84 11.71
C TRP A 423 3.08 6.16 12.50
N VAL A 424 3.68 7.20 11.90
CA VAL A 424 3.78 8.53 12.55
C VAL A 424 2.40 9.12 12.83
N ILE A 425 1.48 9.06 11.86
CA ILE A 425 0.11 9.55 12.04
C ILE A 425 -0.60 8.74 13.13
N PHE A 426 -0.53 7.42 13.06
CA PHE A 426 -1.11 6.53 14.08
C PHE A 426 -0.60 6.87 15.48
N ARG A 427 0.73 6.93 15.65
CA ARG A 427 1.34 7.22 16.96
C ARG A 427 1.04 8.62 17.46
N ALA A 428 1.07 9.63 16.59
CA ALA A 428 0.72 10.99 16.98
C ALA A 428 -0.74 11.08 17.45
N CYS A 429 -1.66 10.44 16.73
CA CYS A 429 -3.07 10.42 17.15
C CYS A 429 -3.29 9.58 18.42
N LYS A 430 -2.63 8.42 18.57
CA LYS A 430 -2.80 7.53 19.73
C LYS A 430 -2.15 8.06 21.00
N SER A 431 -0.91 8.55 20.91
CA SER A 431 -0.08 8.85 22.08
C SER A 431 -0.05 10.33 22.46
N LEU A 432 -0.24 11.23 21.51
CA LEU A 432 -0.22 12.68 21.72
C LEU A 432 -1.60 13.32 21.55
N GLU A 433 -2.59 12.56 21.12
CA GLU A 433 -3.99 12.98 20.95
C GLU A 433 -4.11 14.35 20.23
N TYR A 434 -4.78 15.33 20.80
CA TYR A 434 -4.97 16.66 20.21
C TYR A 434 -3.66 17.42 19.93
N TYR A 435 -2.62 17.20 20.73
CA TYR A 435 -1.29 17.76 20.44
C TYR A 435 -0.70 17.14 19.18
N GLY A 436 -0.86 15.82 19.01
CA GLY A 436 -0.46 15.11 17.81
C GLY A 436 -1.21 15.59 16.57
N MET A 437 -2.53 15.80 16.68
CA MET A 437 -3.33 16.44 15.62
C MET A 437 -2.76 17.80 15.22
N GLY A 438 -2.50 18.67 16.20
CA GLY A 438 -1.97 20.00 15.97
C GLY A 438 -0.62 19.99 15.27
N LEU A 439 0.30 19.12 15.72
CA LEU A 439 1.63 18.96 15.11
C LEU A 439 1.53 18.43 13.67
N LEU A 440 0.72 17.40 13.41
CA LEU A 440 0.51 16.84 12.08
C LEU A 440 -0.12 17.85 11.11
N ALA A 441 -1.16 18.56 11.57
CA ALA A 441 -1.81 19.61 10.80
C ALA A 441 -0.83 20.74 10.47
N GLY A 442 -0.10 21.24 11.48
CA GLY A 442 0.89 22.29 11.30
C GLY A 442 1.99 21.89 10.32
N PHE A 443 2.57 20.70 10.49
CA PHE A 443 3.58 20.17 9.57
C PHE A 443 3.06 20.05 8.13
N THR A 444 1.87 19.49 7.95
CA THR A 444 1.27 19.31 6.64
C THR A 444 0.98 20.65 5.95
N VAL A 445 0.45 21.63 6.69
CA VAL A 445 0.21 22.98 6.19
C VAL A 445 1.52 23.65 5.77
N VAL A 446 2.58 23.54 6.58
CA VAL A 446 3.90 24.07 6.21
C VAL A 446 4.41 23.45 4.91
N MET A 447 4.32 22.13 4.78
CA MET A 447 4.71 21.42 3.56
C MET A 447 3.91 21.89 2.33
N MET A 448 2.60 22.10 2.49
CA MET A 448 1.74 22.64 1.42
C MET A 448 2.18 24.05 0.99
N PHE A 449 2.51 24.93 1.94
CA PHE A 449 2.96 26.30 1.63
C PHE A 449 4.34 26.30 0.95
N ILE A 450 5.27 25.44 1.38
CA ILE A 450 6.57 25.26 0.72
C ILE A 450 6.35 24.80 -0.73
N ASN A 451 5.49 23.79 -0.94
CA ASN A 451 5.20 23.29 -2.28
C ASN A 451 4.51 24.35 -3.15
N ARG A 452 3.56 25.10 -2.58
CA ARG A 452 2.91 26.24 -3.27
C ARG A 452 3.94 27.28 -3.74
N SER A 453 4.90 27.63 -2.89
CA SER A 453 5.96 28.59 -3.22
C SER A 453 6.80 28.11 -4.39
N ARG A 454 7.14 26.81 -4.42
CA ARG A 454 7.81 26.15 -5.58
C ARG A 454 6.95 26.26 -6.84
N ILE A 455 5.69 25.85 -6.76
CA ILE A 455 4.76 25.86 -7.90
C ILE A 455 4.67 27.26 -8.52
N ILE A 456 4.52 28.28 -7.68
CA ILE A 456 4.42 29.67 -8.15
C ILE A 456 5.78 30.14 -8.76
N ALA A 457 6.91 29.75 -8.18
CA ALA A 457 8.22 30.09 -8.71
C ALA A 457 8.45 29.47 -10.09
N ASP A 458 8.12 28.19 -10.26
CA ASP A 458 8.22 27.49 -11.54
C ASP A 458 7.32 28.11 -12.63
N GLU A 459 6.07 28.49 -12.27
CA GLU A 459 5.16 29.14 -13.22
C GLU A 459 5.68 30.50 -13.68
N LYS A 460 6.28 31.30 -12.77
CA LYS A 460 6.91 32.56 -13.11
C LYS A 460 8.11 32.38 -14.03
N ALA A 461 8.97 31.39 -13.73
CA ALA A 461 10.12 31.08 -14.56
C ALA A 461 9.71 30.64 -15.97
N ALA A 462 8.69 29.80 -16.09
CA ALA A 462 8.14 29.38 -17.39
C ALA A 462 7.55 30.56 -18.20
N ALA A 463 6.86 31.48 -17.54
CA ALA A 463 6.30 32.68 -18.19
C ALA A 463 7.38 33.63 -18.74
N VAL A 464 8.54 33.73 -18.09
CA VAL A 464 9.67 34.52 -18.55
C VAL A 464 10.43 33.86 -19.73
N ALA A 465 10.43 32.52 -19.76
CA ALA A 465 11.12 31.72 -20.77
C ALA A 465 10.36 31.63 -22.12
N THR A 466 9.08 32.03 -22.16
CA THR A 466 8.29 32.06 -23.41
C THR A 466 8.23 33.51 -23.90
N PRO A 467 9.05 33.95 -24.87
CA PRO A 467 8.93 35.25 -25.50
C PRO A 467 7.56 35.31 -26.23
N GLN A 468 6.85 36.43 -26.07
CA GLN A 468 5.64 36.75 -26.85
C GLN A 468 5.91 36.80 -28.34
#